data_21c508d53a72250909d290b8d41b4c4a
#
_entry.id   21c508d53a72250909d290b8d41b4c4a
#
_cell.length_a   1.000
_cell.length_b   1.000
_cell.length_c   1.000
_cell.angle_alpha   90.00
_cell.angle_beta   90.00
_cell.angle_gamma   90.00
#
_symmetry.space_group_name_H-M   'P 1'
#
loop_
_entity.id
_entity.type
_entity.pdbx_description
1 polymer ?
#
loop_
_entity_poly.entity_id
_entity_poly.type
_entity_poly.pdbx_seq_one_letter_code
_entity_poly.pdbx_strand_id
1 'polypeptide(L)'
;MDVFGLEKEKKVLFTETVLRDAHQSLMATRMSTDDMLPIVEKMDEAGYYALECWGGATYDAAIRFLHEDPWERLRQIRKRAPHAKLQMLLRGQNLIGYRHYADDIVDRFVGKAVENGIDIFRIFDALNDTRNLKASLEAVKKYGAHAQLTICYTISDVHTIPFYTDLAKELTVMGADSICIKDMAGILTPKVAKELIPAIKA
;
A
#
# COMPACT_ATOMS: atom_id res chain seq x y z
N MET A 1 -15.08 16.03 -22.28
CA MET A 1 -15.80 17.30 -22.07
C MET A 1 -17.27 16.97 -22.15
N ASP A 2 -18.05 17.46 -21.19
CA ASP A 2 -19.50 17.40 -21.30
C ASP A 2 -20.02 18.44 -22.30
N VAL A 3 -21.36 18.46 -22.54
CA VAL A 3 -22.01 19.36 -23.53
C VAL A 3 -21.74 20.84 -23.25
N PHE A 4 -21.18 21.20 -22.10
CA PHE A 4 -20.87 22.57 -21.66
C PHE A 4 -19.36 22.86 -21.61
N GLY A 5 -18.49 21.93 -22.05
CA GLY A 5 -17.04 22.13 -22.08
C GLY A 5 -16.37 22.16 -20.68
N LEU A 6 -17.08 21.74 -19.64
CA LEU A 6 -16.52 21.65 -18.29
C LEU A 6 -15.64 20.38 -18.21
N GLU A 7 -14.39 20.54 -17.73
CA GLU A 7 -13.60 19.39 -17.34
C GLU A 7 -14.35 18.61 -16.25
N LYS A 8 -14.56 17.29 -16.44
CA LYS A 8 -15.07 16.45 -15.36
C LYS A 8 -14.12 16.61 -14.19
N GLU A 9 -14.60 17.17 -13.08
CA GLU A 9 -13.84 17.24 -11.84
C GLU A 9 -13.30 15.84 -11.55
N LYS A 10 -11.98 15.71 -11.51
CA LYS A 10 -11.33 14.45 -11.14
C LYS A 10 -11.65 14.21 -9.68
N LYS A 11 -12.52 13.26 -9.40
CA LYS A 11 -12.88 12.88 -8.04
C LYS A 11 -11.61 12.41 -7.29
N VAL A 12 -11.35 13.01 -6.13
CA VAL A 12 -10.32 12.52 -5.22
C VAL A 12 -10.81 11.24 -4.58
N LEU A 13 -9.99 10.20 -4.62
CA LEU A 13 -10.28 8.90 -4.02
C LEU A 13 -9.53 8.79 -2.68
N PHE A 14 -10.18 8.21 -1.69
CA PHE A 14 -9.63 8.04 -0.35
C PHE A 14 -9.33 6.58 -0.07
N THR A 15 -8.13 6.32 0.45
CA THR A 15 -7.75 5.03 1.05
C THR A 15 -7.72 5.20 2.56
N GLU A 16 -8.49 4.38 3.27
CA GLU A 16 -8.49 4.37 4.73
C GLU A 16 -7.40 3.42 5.25
N THR A 17 -6.66 3.83 6.28
CA THR A 17 -5.51 3.07 6.80
C THR A 17 -5.67 2.67 8.27
N VAL A 18 -6.84 2.89 8.87
CA VAL A 18 -7.08 2.63 10.30
C VAL A 18 -6.87 1.14 10.64
N LEU A 19 -7.21 0.24 9.73
CA LEU A 19 -7.09 -1.21 9.94
C LEU A 19 -5.65 -1.73 9.82
N ARG A 20 -4.68 -0.89 9.45
CA ARG A 20 -3.27 -1.26 9.40
C ARG A 20 -2.38 -0.24 10.10
N ASP A 21 -2.26 0.98 9.59
CA ASP A 21 -1.26 1.95 10.04
C ASP A 21 -1.58 2.55 11.41
N ALA A 22 -2.83 2.92 11.64
CA ALA A 22 -3.21 3.58 12.87
C ALA A 22 -3.01 2.66 14.08
N HIS A 23 -3.52 1.43 14.06
CA HIS A 23 -3.31 0.54 15.20
C HIS A 23 -1.88 0.01 15.31
N GLN A 24 -1.12 -0.03 14.19
CA GLN A 24 0.31 -0.28 14.24
C GLN A 24 1.04 0.82 15.02
N SER A 25 0.68 2.07 14.79
CA SER A 25 1.31 3.24 15.41
C SER A 25 0.85 3.49 16.84
N LEU A 26 -0.43 3.27 17.14
CA LEU A 26 -1.06 3.65 18.41
C LEU A 26 -1.23 2.50 19.40
N MET A 27 -1.33 1.25 18.91
CA MET A 27 -1.65 0.07 19.72
C MET A 27 -0.64 -1.06 19.56
N ALA A 28 0.59 -0.74 19.12
CA ALA A 28 1.63 -1.73 18.84
C ALA A 28 1.13 -2.92 17.99
N THR A 29 0.23 -2.65 17.05
CA THR A 29 -0.40 -3.64 16.15
C THR A 29 -1.24 -4.69 16.91
N ARG A 30 -1.86 -4.31 18.05
CA ARG A 30 -2.60 -5.25 18.93
C ARG A 30 -4.11 -5.22 18.75
N MET A 31 -4.64 -4.56 17.73
CA MET A 31 -6.07 -4.64 17.41
C MET A 31 -6.40 -6.04 16.90
N SER A 32 -7.34 -6.71 17.55
CA SER A 32 -7.77 -8.07 17.17
C SER A 32 -8.67 -8.03 15.92
N THR A 33 -8.86 -9.17 15.29
CA THR A 33 -9.80 -9.30 14.17
C THR A 33 -11.22 -8.96 14.63
N ASP A 34 -11.63 -9.42 15.80
CA ASP A 34 -12.97 -9.17 16.33
C ASP A 34 -13.21 -7.67 16.62
N ASP A 35 -12.17 -6.91 16.99
CA ASP A 35 -12.25 -5.46 17.16
C ASP A 35 -12.41 -4.72 15.81
N MET A 36 -11.85 -5.26 14.74
CA MET A 36 -11.92 -4.65 13.40
C MET A 36 -13.27 -4.89 12.72
N LEU A 37 -13.78 -6.11 12.78
CA LEU A 37 -14.91 -6.55 11.97
C LEU A 37 -16.19 -5.71 12.13
N PRO A 38 -16.56 -5.18 13.30
CA PRO A 38 -17.77 -4.35 13.43
C PRO A 38 -17.76 -3.07 12.61
N ILE A 39 -16.59 -2.50 12.32
CA ILE A 39 -16.49 -1.25 11.56
C ILE A 39 -16.26 -1.47 10.04
N VAL A 40 -15.76 -2.65 9.64
CA VAL A 40 -15.39 -2.93 8.25
C VAL A 40 -16.58 -2.75 7.28
N GLU A 41 -17.77 -3.22 7.64
CA GLU A 41 -18.97 -3.05 6.80
C GLU A 41 -19.34 -1.57 6.62
N LYS A 42 -19.22 -0.78 7.70
CA LYS A 42 -19.47 0.66 7.64
C LYS A 42 -18.44 1.40 6.80
N MET A 43 -17.20 0.94 6.81
CA MET A 43 -16.14 1.49 5.97
C MET A 43 -16.40 1.16 4.49
N ASP A 44 -16.87 -0.03 4.18
CA ASP A 44 -17.26 -0.42 2.82
C ASP A 44 -18.44 0.43 2.31
N GLU A 45 -19.48 0.60 3.14
CA GLU A 45 -20.65 1.46 2.86
C GLU A 45 -20.26 2.94 2.69
N ALA A 46 -19.24 3.43 3.39
CA ALA A 46 -18.76 4.81 3.28
C ALA A 46 -18.14 5.13 1.91
N GLY A 47 -17.84 4.11 1.11
CA GLY A 47 -17.37 4.28 -0.27
C GLY A 47 -15.91 4.68 -0.39
N TYR A 48 -15.05 4.25 0.53
CA TYR A 48 -13.61 4.35 0.34
C TYR A 48 -13.16 3.60 -0.90
N TYR A 49 -12.18 4.16 -1.60
CA TYR A 49 -11.57 3.49 -2.76
C TYR A 49 -10.84 2.21 -2.35
N ALA A 50 -10.13 2.26 -1.24
CA ALA A 50 -9.43 1.11 -0.69
C ALA A 50 -9.36 1.16 0.84
N LEU A 51 -9.27 -0.01 1.45
CA LEU A 51 -8.98 -0.20 2.87
C LEU A 51 -7.60 -0.84 2.98
N GLU A 52 -6.62 -0.13 3.52
CA GLU A 52 -5.32 -0.72 3.85
C GLU A 52 -5.45 -1.46 5.17
N CYS A 53 -5.54 -2.78 5.09
CA CYS A 53 -5.91 -3.62 6.23
C CYS A 53 -4.85 -4.69 6.58
N TRP A 54 -3.81 -4.83 5.77
CA TRP A 54 -2.87 -5.93 5.93
C TRP A 54 -1.42 -5.51 5.60
N GLY A 55 -0.44 -6.25 6.14
CA GLY A 55 0.99 -5.99 5.93
C GLY A 55 1.85 -6.79 6.88
N GLY A 56 3.17 -6.54 6.86
CA GLY A 56 4.13 -7.31 7.66
C GLY A 56 3.86 -7.27 9.15
N ALA A 57 3.62 -6.09 9.71
CA ALA A 57 3.41 -5.95 11.16
C ALA A 57 2.07 -6.56 11.60
N THR A 58 1.00 -6.41 10.83
CA THR A 58 -0.29 -7.03 11.15
C THR A 58 -0.24 -8.55 11.07
N TYR A 59 0.48 -9.08 10.07
CA TYR A 59 0.70 -10.51 9.93
C TYR A 59 1.49 -11.09 11.12
N ASP A 60 2.63 -10.46 11.44
CA ASP A 60 3.52 -10.91 12.52
C ASP A 60 2.83 -10.81 13.90
N ALA A 61 2.14 -9.69 14.16
CA ALA A 61 1.44 -9.48 15.43
C ALA A 61 0.26 -10.44 15.62
N ALA A 62 -0.47 -10.77 14.56
CA ALA A 62 -1.56 -11.74 14.61
C ALA A 62 -1.05 -13.10 15.14
N ILE A 63 0.06 -13.59 14.61
CA ILE A 63 0.64 -14.87 15.04
C ILE A 63 1.25 -14.78 16.44
N ARG A 64 2.12 -13.78 16.67
CA ARG A 64 2.95 -13.74 17.89
C ARG A 64 2.21 -13.33 19.15
N PHE A 65 1.23 -12.46 19.02
CA PHE A 65 0.64 -11.79 20.17
C PHE A 65 -0.86 -11.95 20.30
N LEU A 66 -1.56 -12.13 19.17
CA LEU A 66 -3.01 -12.25 19.18
C LEU A 66 -3.46 -13.70 19.03
N HIS A 67 -2.55 -14.62 18.68
CA HIS A 67 -2.86 -16.03 18.41
C HIS A 67 -3.94 -16.22 17.35
N GLU A 68 -3.95 -15.34 16.35
CA GLU A 68 -4.86 -15.34 15.22
C GLU A 68 -4.18 -15.82 13.93
N ASP A 69 -4.95 -16.46 13.05
CA ASP A 69 -4.52 -16.73 11.67
C ASP A 69 -4.65 -15.44 10.83
N PRO A 70 -3.51 -14.85 10.36
CA PRO A 70 -3.55 -13.63 9.58
C PRO A 70 -4.26 -13.78 8.22
N TRP A 71 -4.28 -14.99 7.65
CA TRP A 71 -5.00 -15.27 6.42
C TRP A 71 -6.52 -15.32 6.65
N GLU A 72 -6.95 -15.89 7.76
CA GLU A 72 -8.37 -15.88 8.14
C GLU A 72 -8.85 -14.47 8.41
N ARG A 73 -8.06 -13.64 9.09
CA ARG A 73 -8.33 -12.20 9.25
C ARG A 73 -8.61 -11.54 7.90
N LEU A 74 -7.73 -11.77 6.91
CA LEU A 74 -7.89 -11.19 5.58
C LEU A 74 -9.19 -11.65 4.90
N ARG A 75 -9.49 -12.95 4.95
CA ARG A 75 -10.73 -13.51 4.40
C ARG A 75 -11.99 -12.93 5.05
N GLN A 76 -11.96 -12.76 6.38
CA GLN A 76 -13.09 -12.18 7.11
C GLN A 76 -13.30 -10.70 6.76
N ILE A 77 -12.22 -9.92 6.63
CA ILE A 77 -12.30 -8.53 6.17
C ILE A 77 -12.87 -8.48 4.75
N ARG A 78 -12.36 -9.30 3.81
CA ARG A 78 -12.88 -9.37 2.43
C ARG A 78 -14.37 -9.72 2.38
N LYS A 79 -14.81 -10.66 3.22
CA LYS A 79 -16.22 -11.04 3.29
C LYS A 79 -17.14 -9.88 3.71
N ARG A 80 -16.65 -8.98 4.58
CA ARG A 80 -17.42 -7.83 5.09
C ARG A 80 -17.25 -6.55 4.26
N ALA A 81 -16.21 -6.45 3.46
CA ALA A 81 -15.95 -5.34 2.54
C ALA A 81 -15.89 -5.84 1.09
N PRO A 82 -17.02 -6.23 0.49
CA PRO A 82 -17.05 -6.77 -0.87
C PRO A 82 -16.79 -5.73 -1.96
N HIS A 83 -17.04 -4.44 -1.72
CA HIS A 83 -16.95 -3.37 -2.71
C HIS A 83 -15.63 -2.60 -2.66
N ALA A 84 -15.13 -2.29 -1.47
CA ALA A 84 -13.85 -1.61 -1.32
C ALA A 84 -12.68 -2.52 -1.74
N LYS A 85 -11.67 -1.93 -2.35
CA LYS A 85 -10.41 -2.65 -2.63
C LYS A 85 -9.67 -2.87 -1.33
N LEU A 86 -9.14 -4.08 -1.14
CA LEU A 86 -8.25 -4.35 -0.01
C LEU A 86 -6.80 -4.11 -0.41
N GLN A 87 -6.10 -3.35 0.41
CA GLN A 87 -4.71 -3.00 0.19
C GLN A 87 -3.81 -3.55 1.28
N MET A 88 -2.62 -3.99 0.89
CA MET A 88 -1.56 -4.35 1.81
C MET A 88 -0.29 -3.53 1.60
N LEU A 89 0.45 -3.33 2.68
CA LEU A 89 1.82 -2.83 2.64
C LEU A 89 2.79 -4.00 2.50
N LEU A 90 3.60 -3.99 1.43
CA LEU A 90 4.57 -5.04 1.12
C LEU A 90 5.99 -4.47 1.11
N ARG A 91 6.90 -5.08 1.89
CA ARG A 91 8.30 -4.62 2.03
C ARG A 91 9.20 -5.17 0.92
N GLY A 92 8.83 -4.94 -0.35
CA GLY A 92 9.57 -5.49 -1.48
C GLY A 92 9.84 -6.98 -1.30
N GLN A 93 11.06 -7.43 -1.58
CA GLN A 93 11.49 -8.83 -1.44
C GLN A 93 11.58 -9.32 0.02
N ASN A 94 11.49 -8.41 0.98
CA ASN A 94 11.39 -8.77 2.40
C ASN A 94 9.98 -9.21 2.80
N LEU A 95 9.00 -9.06 1.92
CA LEU A 95 7.59 -9.44 2.13
C LEU A 95 7.03 -8.82 3.43
N ILE A 96 6.79 -9.67 4.41
CA ILE A 96 6.31 -9.32 5.75
C ILE A 96 7.44 -9.30 6.79
N GLY A 97 8.65 -9.73 6.40
CA GLY A 97 9.80 -9.95 7.31
C GLY A 97 10.83 -8.85 7.29
N TYR A 98 12.03 -9.20 7.74
CA TYR A 98 13.19 -8.31 7.95
C TYR A 98 14.43 -8.76 7.20
N ARG A 99 14.31 -9.72 6.30
CA ARG A 99 15.37 -10.23 5.41
C ARG A 99 14.76 -10.54 4.05
N HIS A 100 15.59 -10.62 3.02
CA HIS A 100 15.15 -11.02 1.69
C HIS A 100 14.71 -12.48 1.68
N TYR A 101 13.61 -12.75 1.02
CA TYR A 101 13.16 -14.09 0.67
C TYR A 101 13.54 -14.39 -0.78
N ALA A 102 13.65 -15.68 -1.13
CA ALA A 102 13.87 -16.10 -2.50
C ALA A 102 12.67 -15.74 -3.40
N ASP A 103 12.91 -15.52 -4.69
CA ASP A 103 11.91 -15.04 -5.64
C ASP A 103 10.67 -15.95 -5.73
N ASP A 104 10.86 -17.27 -5.63
CA ASP A 104 9.76 -18.25 -5.61
C ASP A 104 8.85 -18.10 -4.38
N ILE A 105 9.41 -17.72 -3.23
CA ILE A 105 8.65 -17.42 -2.02
C ILE A 105 7.87 -16.12 -2.19
N VAL A 106 8.49 -15.10 -2.80
CA VAL A 106 7.81 -13.82 -3.13
C VAL A 106 6.62 -14.09 -4.04
N ASP A 107 6.84 -14.83 -5.12
CA ASP A 107 5.79 -15.21 -6.08
C ASP A 107 4.62 -15.94 -5.39
N ARG A 108 4.91 -16.97 -4.61
CA ARG A 108 3.90 -17.75 -3.89
C ARG A 108 3.14 -16.94 -2.86
N PHE A 109 3.84 -16.07 -2.12
CA PHE A 109 3.20 -15.21 -1.11
C PHE A 109 2.23 -14.23 -1.76
N VAL A 110 2.64 -13.54 -2.83
CA VAL A 110 1.80 -12.60 -3.56
C VAL A 110 0.59 -13.32 -4.15
N GLY A 111 0.78 -14.48 -4.79
CA GLY A 111 -0.33 -15.28 -5.31
C GLY A 111 -1.34 -15.66 -4.23
N LYS A 112 -0.86 -16.08 -3.05
CA LYS A 112 -1.76 -16.38 -1.91
C LYS A 112 -2.45 -15.15 -1.36
N ALA A 113 -1.80 -14.00 -1.33
CA ALA A 113 -2.43 -12.76 -0.88
C ALA A 113 -3.56 -12.33 -1.83
N VAL A 114 -3.36 -12.43 -3.15
CA VAL A 114 -4.41 -12.18 -4.15
C VAL A 114 -5.56 -13.16 -3.99
N GLU A 115 -5.28 -14.46 -3.89
CA GLU A 115 -6.28 -15.52 -3.68
C GLU A 115 -7.15 -15.28 -2.44
N ASN A 116 -6.58 -14.67 -1.39
CA ASN A 116 -7.28 -14.34 -0.15
C ASN A 116 -7.89 -12.93 -0.12
N GLY A 117 -7.82 -12.18 -1.22
CA GLY A 117 -8.61 -10.96 -1.41
C GLY A 117 -7.84 -9.64 -1.43
N ILE A 118 -6.52 -9.63 -1.52
CA ILE A 118 -5.76 -8.39 -1.73
C ILE A 118 -5.87 -7.95 -3.20
N ASP A 119 -6.31 -6.71 -3.40
CA ASP A 119 -6.43 -6.07 -4.72
C ASP A 119 -5.23 -5.17 -5.03
N ILE A 120 -4.68 -4.49 -4.02
CA ILE A 120 -3.63 -3.48 -4.19
C ILE A 120 -2.42 -3.84 -3.31
N PHE A 121 -1.26 -3.92 -3.93
CA PHE A 121 0.01 -4.08 -3.23
C PHE A 121 0.77 -2.75 -3.24
N ARG A 122 0.87 -2.11 -2.07
CA ARG A 122 1.75 -0.96 -1.85
C ARG A 122 3.15 -1.47 -1.55
N ILE A 123 3.98 -1.53 -2.58
CA ILE A 123 5.32 -2.12 -2.52
C ILE A 123 6.33 -1.00 -2.25
N PHE A 124 7.14 -1.16 -1.20
CA PHE A 124 8.14 -0.17 -0.83
C PHE A 124 9.48 -0.79 -0.44
N ASP A 125 10.51 0.00 -0.59
CA ASP A 125 11.81 -0.16 0.06
C ASP A 125 12.14 1.13 0.82
N ALA A 126 12.56 1.03 2.07
CA ALA A 126 12.79 2.20 2.93
C ALA A 126 13.91 3.12 2.43
N LEU A 127 14.84 2.59 1.65
CA LEU A 127 15.96 3.32 1.04
C LEU A 127 15.71 3.68 -0.43
N ASN A 128 14.51 3.42 -0.96
CA ASN A 128 14.15 3.60 -2.36
C ASN A 128 15.03 2.76 -3.33
N ASP A 129 15.50 1.58 -2.90
CA ASP A 129 16.22 0.67 -3.78
C ASP A 129 15.24 -0.08 -4.67
N THR A 130 15.19 0.33 -5.94
CA THR A 130 14.25 -0.22 -6.95
C THR A 130 14.50 -1.70 -7.23
N ARG A 131 15.74 -2.20 -7.03
CA ARG A 131 16.08 -3.62 -7.19
C ARG A 131 15.30 -4.51 -6.24
N ASN A 132 15.01 -4.01 -5.02
CA ASN A 132 14.22 -4.71 -4.01
C ASN A 132 12.73 -4.79 -4.36
N LEU A 133 12.25 -3.98 -5.30
CA LEU A 133 10.82 -3.95 -5.70
C LEU A 133 10.51 -4.94 -6.82
N LYS A 134 11.52 -5.33 -7.62
CA LYS A 134 11.35 -6.02 -8.90
C LYS A 134 10.57 -7.33 -8.77
N ALA A 135 11.04 -8.27 -7.93
CA ALA A 135 10.41 -9.60 -7.80
C ALA A 135 8.95 -9.48 -7.31
N SER A 136 8.68 -8.56 -6.38
CA SER A 136 7.33 -8.29 -5.88
C SER A 136 6.44 -7.69 -6.96
N LEU A 137 6.94 -6.73 -7.75
CA LEU A 137 6.21 -6.13 -8.87
C LEU A 137 5.83 -7.19 -9.92
N GLU A 138 6.81 -8.00 -10.35
CA GLU A 138 6.60 -9.06 -11.32
C GLU A 138 5.54 -10.06 -10.84
N ALA A 139 5.58 -10.46 -9.58
CA ALA A 139 4.59 -11.33 -8.98
C ALA A 139 3.19 -10.68 -8.97
N VAL A 140 3.06 -9.42 -8.53
CA VAL A 140 1.78 -8.72 -8.50
C VAL A 140 1.17 -8.61 -9.89
N LYS A 141 1.97 -8.26 -10.91
CA LYS A 141 1.51 -8.20 -12.32
C LYS A 141 1.09 -9.57 -12.84
N LYS A 142 1.84 -10.62 -12.53
CA LYS A 142 1.52 -12.01 -12.90
C LYS A 142 0.14 -12.46 -12.39
N TYR A 143 -0.22 -12.08 -11.18
CA TYR A 143 -1.51 -12.43 -10.58
C TYR A 143 -2.62 -11.41 -10.84
N GLY A 144 -2.38 -10.39 -11.68
CA GLY A 144 -3.39 -9.43 -12.12
C GLY A 144 -3.85 -8.44 -11.05
N ALA A 145 -3.10 -8.28 -9.97
CA ALA A 145 -3.39 -7.29 -8.94
C ALA A 145 -2.75 -5.93 -9.27
N HIS A 146 -3.15 -4.88 -8.52
CA HIS A 146 -2.65 -3.52 -8.72
C HIS A 146 -1.31 -3.32 -7.99
N ALA A 147 -0.27 -3.01 -8.73
CA ALA A 147 1.05 -2.68 -8.19
C ALA A 147 1.19 -1.18 -7.96
N GLN A 148 1.11 -0.76 -6.70
CA GLN A 148 1.41 0.61 -6.29
C GLN A 148 2.84 0.67 -5.79
N LEU A 149 3.77 1.17 -6.63
CA LEU A 149 5.16 1.35 -6.23
C LEU A 149 5.33 2.64 -5.41
N THR A 150 6.20 2.60 -4.42
CA THR A 150 6.24 3.61 -3.38
C THR A 150 7.57 4.34 -3.35
N ILE A 151 7.51 5.66 -3.29
CA ILE A 151 8.59 6.57 -2.99
C ILE A 151 8.57 6.86 -1.50
N CYS A 152 9.58 6.45 -0.76
CA CYS A 152 9.76 6.82 0.64
C CYS A 152 10.32 8.24 0.71
N TYR A 153 9.49 9.18 1.19
CA TYR A 153 9.87 10.58 1.31
C TYR A 153 10.73 10.82 2.54
N THR A 154 11.79 11.58 2.36
CA THR A 154 12.65 12.10 3.43
C THR A 154 13.26 13.43 3.01
N ILE A 155 13.97 14.09 3.92
CA ILE A 155 14.65 15.37 3.69
C ILE A 155 16.16 15.17 3.90
N SER A 156 16.95 15.44 2.86
CA SER A 156 18.41 15.52 2.91
C SER A 156 18.92 16.26 1.68
N ASP A 157 20.22 16.50 1.61
CA ASP A 157 20.86 17.20 0.48
C ASP A 157 20.71 16.44 -0.86
N VAL A 158 20.49 15.13 -0.84
CA VAL A 158 20.30 14.33 -2.05
C VAL A 158 18.84 14.11 -2.41
N HIS A 159 17.91 14.22 -1.46
CA HIS A 159 16.49 13.97 -1.65
C HIS A 159 15.77 15.25 -2.15
N THR A 160 16.09 15.64 -3.37
CA THR A 160 15.56 16.82 -4.05
C THR A 160 14.32 16.48 -4.90
N ILE A 161 13.60 17.51 -5.37
CA ILE A 161 12.47 17.29 -6.32
C ILE A 161 12.93 16.55 -7.58
N PRO A 162 14.05 16.91 -8.24
CA PRO A 162 14.57 16.13 -9.37
C PRO A 162 14.83 14.67 -9.03
N PHE A 163 15.42 14.35 -7.86
CA PHE A 163 15.63 12.99 -7.40
C PHE A 163 14.30 12.21 -7.37
N TYR A 164 13.25 12.78 -6.79
CA TYR A 164 11.95 12.12 -6.70
C TYR A 164 11.23 12.00 -8.04
N THR A 165 11.39 12.96 -8.94
CA THR A 165 10.82 12.87 -10.29
C THR A 165 11.51 11.80 -11.12
N ASP A 166 12.82 11.67 -11.02
CA ASP A 166 13.56 10.63 -11.73
C ASP A 166 13.23 9.24 -11.19
N LEU A 167 13.12 9.09 -9.87
CA LEU A 167 12.65 7.86 -9.26
C LEU A 167 11.23 7.51 -9.69
N ALA A 168 10.30 8.48 -9.76
CA ALA A 168 8.93 8.24 -10.23
C ALA A 168 8.90 7.78 -11.69
N LYS A 169 9.73 8.34 -12.55
CA LYS A 169 9.91 7.89 -13.95
C LYS A 169 10.41 6.45 -14.00
N GLU A 170 11.44 6.13 -13.21
CA GLU A 170 11.98 4.77 -13.14
C GLU A 170 10.90 3.77 -12.72
N LEU A 171 10.17 4.05 -11.63
CA LEU A 171 9.08 3.18 -11.15
C LEU A 171 7.97 3.03 -12.20
N THR A 172 7.68 4.08 -12.96
CA THR A 172 6.70 4.04 -14.06
C THR A 172 7.18 3.14 -15.19
N VAL A 173 8.45 3.27 -15.60
CA VAL A 173 9.07 2.41 -16.62
C VAL A 173 9.13 0.95 -16.18
N MET A 174 9.32 0.68 -14.89
CA MET A 174 9.26 -0.67 -14.33
C MET A 174 7.87 -1.31 -14.47
N GLY A 175 6.80 -0.53 -14.63
CA GLY A 175 5.44 -1.02 -14.82
C GLY A 175 4.50 -0.82 -13.63
N ALA A 176 4.76 0.18 -12.78
CA ALA A 176 3.83 0.57 -11.72
C ALA A 176 2.45 0.94 -12.29
N ASP A 177 1.38 0.48 -11.65
CA ASP A 177 0.01 0.91 -11.98
C ASP A 177 -0.31 2.26 -11.32
N SER A 178 0.34 2.58 -10.21
CA SER A 178 0.32 3.90 -9.56
C SER A 178 1.56 4.12 -8.70
N ILE A 179 1.86 5.40 -8.42
CA ILE A 179 2.96 5.81 -7.54
C ILE A 179 2.38 6.34 -6.23
N CYS A 180 2.96 5.89 -5.12
CA CYS A 180 2.65 6.40 -3.78
C CYS A 180 3.82 7.23 -3.24
N ILE A 181 3.55 8.42 -2.73
CA ILE A 181 4.49 9.16 -1.88
C ILE A 181 4.20 8.76 -0.44
N LYS A 182 5.14 8.06 0.20
CA LYS A 182 5.04 7.58 1.57
C LYS A 182 5.85 8.47 2.51
N ASP A 183 5.14 9.26 3.29
CA ASP A 183 5.74 10.12 4.32
C ASP A 183 5.68 9.44 5.69
N MET A 184 6.62 8.53 5.95
CA MET A 184 6.67 7.77 7.20
C MET A 184 6.96 8.62 8.43
N ALA A 185 7.67 9.73 8.25
CA ALA A 185 8.09 10.60 9.34
C ALA A 185 7.13 11.77 9.60
N GLY A 186 6.12 11.96 8.72
CA GLY A 186 5.18 13.08 8.82
C GLY A 186 5.81 14.46 8.59
N ILE A 187 6.79 14.53 7.69
CA ILE A 187 7.59 15.75 7.44
C ILE A 187 7.29 16.44 6.11
N LEU A 188 6.43 15.86 5.27
CA LEU A 188 5.99 16.46 4.01
C LEU A 188 5.04 17.63 4.28
N THR A 189 5.55 18.85 4.17
CA THR A 189 4.74 20.05 4.40
C THR A 189 3.82 20.35 3.20
N PRO A 190 2.70 21.06 3.39
CA PRO A 190 1.85 21.52 2.28
C PRO A 190 2.59 22.35 1.23
N LYS A 191 3.59 23.11 1.64
CA LYS A 191 4.43 23.89 0.72
C LYS A 191 5.20 22.96 -0.23
N VAL A 192 5.91 21.98 0.32
CA VAL A 192 6.67 21.02 -0.50
C VAL A 192 5.75 20.15 -1.34
N ALA A 193 4.60 19.74 -0.81
CA ALA A 193 3.62 18.95 -1.55
C ALA A 193 3.10 19.68 -2.80
N LYS A 194 2.89 21.00 -2.73
CA LYS A 194 2.49 21.84 -3.87
C LYS A 194 3.52 21.89 -5.00
N GLU A 195 4.78 21.66 -4.70
CA GLU A 195 5.87 21.63 -5.69
C GLU A 195 6.13 20.19 -6.17
N LEU A 196 6.23 19.24 -5.23
CA LEU A 196 6.59 17.85 -5.50
C LEU A 196 5.50 17.10 -6.30
N ILE A 197 4.21 17.23 -5.89
CA ILE A 197 3.15 16.45 -6.53
C ILE A 197 2.95 16.80 -8.01
N PRO A 198 2.89 18.08 -8.42
CA PRO A 198 2.85 18.44 -9.84
C PRO A 198 4.08 17.99 -10.62
N ALA A 199 5.28 18.09 -10.01
CA ALA A 199 6.52 17.67 -10.66
C ALA A 199 6.57 16.16 -10.94
N ILE A 200 6.05 15.34 -10.02
CA ILE A 200 5.95 13.88 -10.24
C ILE A 200 4.88 13.53 -11.30
N LYS A 201 3.84 14.36 -11.45
CA LYS A 201 2.75 14.12 -12.41
C LYS A 201 3.08 14.58 -13.83
N ALA A 202 4.10 15.42 -14.02
CA ALA A 202 4.52 15.93 -15.32
C ALA A 202 5.29 14.88 -16.12
#